data_f3fe3b98d5da8dbcf5197d06085eb5c2
#
_entry.id   f3fe3b98d5da8dbcf5197d06085eb5c2
#
_cell.length_a   1.000
_cell.length_b   1.000
_cell.length_c   1.000
_cell.angle_alpha   90.00
_cell.angle_beta   90.00
_cell.angle_gamma   90.00
#
_symmetry.space_group_name_H-M   'P 1'
#
loop_
_entity.id
_entity.type
_entity.pdbx_description
1 polymer ?
#
loop_
_entity_poly.entity_id
_entity_poly.type
_entity_poly.pdbx_seq_one_letter_code
_entity_poly.pdbx_strand_id
1 'polypeptide(L)'
;QRILIFAHLSHMYQDGASIYVTFLFPRAPDPEDTLLFWRRLKERASQTIVEAGGTISHQHGVGLDHAPYLEAEKGHLGIDVLNAVCKTLDPKGILNPGKLLTTTGSTYQEP
;
A
#
# COMPACT_ATOMS: atom_id res chain seq x y z
N GLN A 1 -7.63 21.84 5.19
CA GLN A 1 -8.61 20.86 5.66
C GLN A 1 -8.13 20.29 6.99
N ARG A 2 -9.02 20.14 8.00
CA ARG A 2 -8.63 19.60 9.31
C ARG A 2 -8.68 18.07 9.24
N ILE A 3 -7.64 17.41 9.75
CA ILE A 3 -7.53 15.96 9.87
C ILE A 3 -7.38 15.63 11.34
N LEU A 4 -8.12 14.66 11.82
CA LEU A 4 -7.88 14.02 13.11
C LEU A 4 -7.14 12.72 12.86
N ILE A 5 -6.06 12.52 13.61
CA ILE A 5 -5.22 11.33 13.49
C ILE A 5 -5.24 10.63 14.85
N PHE A 6 -5.58 9.35 14.83
CA PHE A 6 -5.52 8.47 15.97
C PHE A 6 -4.50 7.37 15.69
N ALA A 7 -3.74 7.00 16.69
CA ALA A 7 -2.80 5.89 16.60
C ALA A 7 -2.88 5.03 17.86
N HIS A 8 -2.81 3.72 17.69
CA HIS A 8 -2.68 2.80 18.80
C HIS A 8 -1.77 1.63 18.42
N LEU A 9 -1.15 1.01 19.41
CA LEU A 9 -0.39 -0.22 19.24
C LEU A 9 -1.37 -1.39 19.17
N SER A 10 -1.52 -1.99 17.99
CA SER A 10 -2.47 -3.07 17.76
C SER A 10 -1.88 -4.44 18.09
N HIS A 11 -0.60 -4.63 17.81
CA HIS A 11 0.13 -5.86 18.10
C HIS A 11 1.51 -5.53 18.64
N MET A 12 1.97 -6.31 19.60
CA MET A 12 3.29 -6.16 20.20
C MET A 12 4.08 -7.45 20.01
N TYR A 13 5.32 -7.31 19.58
CA TYR A 13 6.28 -8.38 19.33
C TYR A 13 7.56 -8.12 20.15
N GLN A 14 8.44 -9.09 20.22
CA GLN A 14 9.73 -8.92 20.93
C GLN A 14 10.59 -7.82 20.27
N ASP A 15 10.54 -7.73 18.93
CA ASP A 15 11.40 -6.86 18.13
C ASP A 15 10.67 -5.63 17.59
N GLY A 16 9.42 -5.37 18.02
CA GLY A 16 8.68 -4.23 17.54
C GLY A 16 7.20 -4.24 17.85
N ALA A 17 6.47 -3.34 17.23
CA ALA A 17 5.02 -3.23 17.40
C ALA A 17 4.34 -2.79 16.12
N SER A 18 3.11 -3.23 15.92
CA SER A 18 2.24 -2.73 14.85
C SER A 18 1.48 -1.51 15.34
N ILE A 19 1.60 -0.40 14.62
CA ILE A 19 0.88 0.83 14.87
C ILE A 19 -0.30 0.90 13.91
N TYR A 20 -1.52 0.93 14.45
CA TYR A 20 -2.72 1.16 13.67
C TYR A 20 -3.05 2.65 13.65
N VAL A 21 -3.09 3.26 12.47
CA VAL A 21 -3.34 4.69 12.29
C VAL A 21 -4.67 4.90 11.59
N THR A 22 -5.53 5.71 12.21
CA THR A 22 -6.83 6.10 11.66
C THR A 22 -6.85 7.59 11.36
N PHE A 23 -7.27 7.93 10.14
CA PHE A 23 -7.47 9.31 9.70
C PHE A 23 -8.97 9.60 9.59
N LEU A 24 -9.42 10.68 10.22
CA LEU A 24 -10.77 11.22 10.05
C LEU A 24 -10.67 12.62 9.45
N PHE A 25 -11.41 12.85 8.39
CA PHE A 25 -11.49 14.16 7.73
C PHE A 25 -12.89 14.40 7.16
N PRO A 26 -13.32 15.67 7.07
CA PRO A 26 -14.61 16.01 6.50
C PRO A 26 -14.65 15.69 5.00
N ARG A 27 -15.78 15.18 4.56
CA ARG A 27 -16.08 15.00 3.16
C ARG A 27 -16.21 16.36 2.46
N ALA A 28 -15.64 16.49 1.27
CA ALA A 28 -15.90 17.64 0.41
C ALA A 28 -17.33 17.55 -0.18
N PRO A 29 -17.92 18.68 -0.63
CA PRO A 29 -19.20 18.67 -1.36
C PRO A 29 -19.15 17.81 -2.62
N ASP A 30 -18.01 17.85 -3.34
CA ASP A 30 -17.77 17.00 -4.49
C ASP A 30 -17.07 15.69 -4.03
N PRO A 31 -17.62 14.52 -4.39
CA PRO A 31 -17.01 13.22 -4.11
C PRO A 31 -15.59 13.06 -4.68
N GLU A 32 -15.32 13.61 -5.87
CA GLU A 32 -14.01 13.53 -6.52
C GLU A 32 -12.95 14.26 -5.72
N ASP A 33 -13.27 15.44 -5.17
CA ASP A 33 -12.37 16.17 -4.27
C ASP A 33 -12.06 15.38 -3.00
N THR A 34 -13.06 14.65 -2.47
CA THR A 34 -12.87 13.77 -1.32
C THR A 34 -11.91 12.63 -1.65
N LEU A 35 -12.08 12.00 -2.81
CA LEU A 35 -11.25 10.90 -3.28
C LEU A 35 -9.82 11.36 -3.54
N LEU A 36 -9.65 12.51 -4.19
CA LEU A 36 -8.34 13.11 -4.44
C LEU A 36 -7.61 13.41 -3.13
N PHE A 37 -8.32 13.97 -2.15
CA PHE A 37 -7.75 14.25 -0.84
C PHE A 37 -7.34 12.96 -0.11
N TRP A 38 -8.18 11.92 -0.15
CA TRP A 38 -7.89 10.61 0.42
C TRP A 38 -6.64 9.98 -0.21
N ARG A 39 -6.54 10.00 -1.55
CA ARG A 39 -5.36 9.49 -2.27
C ARG A 39 -4.08 10.17 -1.82
N ARG A 40 -4.05 11.50 -1.78
CA ARG A 40 -2.89 12.28 -1.32
C ARG A 40 -2.51 11.97 0.13
N LEU A 41 -3.50 11.81 1.00
CA LEU A 41 -3.27 11.46 2.39
C LEU A 41 -2.68 10.06 2.54
N LYS A 42 -3.22 9.08 1.83
CA LYS A 42 -2.72 7.70 1.80
C LYS A 42 -1.29 7.63 1.26
N GLU A 43 -1.04 8.29 0.15
CA GLU A 43 0.29 8.36 -0.47
C GLU A 43 1.32 8.94 0.52
N ARG A 44 1.01 10.09 1.12
CA ARG A 44 1.93 10.71 2.08
C ARG A 44 2.16 9.84 3.31
N ALA A 45 1.12 9.20 3.83
CA ALA A 45 1.25 8.27 4.94
C ALA A 45 2.14 7.07 4.57
N SER A 46 1.93 6.46 3.41
CA SER A 46 2.73 5.33 2.93
C SER A 46 4.20 5.70 2.74
N GLN A 47 4.47 6.85 2.12
CA GLN A 47 5.84 7.37 1.98
C GLN A 47 6.51 7.56 3.34
N THR A 48 5.80 8.15 4.31
CA THR A 48 6.33 8.36 5.66
C THR A 48 6.68 7.04 6.36
N ILE A 49 5.86 6.00 6.18
CA ILE A 49 6.13 4.66 6.73
C ILE A 49 7.43 4.09 6.12
N VAL A 50 7.55 4.16 4.79
CA VAL A 50 8.75 3.67 4.07
C VAL A 50 9.99 4.45 4.50
N GLU A 51 9.93 5.78 4.53
CA GLU A 51 11.04 6.65 4.97
C GLU A 51 11.49 6.36 6.41
N ALA A 52 10.55 5.95 7.27
CA ALA A 52 10.83 5.54 8.64
C ALA A 52 11.33 4.09 8.78
N GLY A 53 11.45 3.34 7.67
CA GLY A 53 11.86 1.93 7.68
C GLY A 53 10.80 0.98 8.23
N GLY A 54 9.54 1.40 8.24
CA GLY A 54 8.41 0.58 8.69
C GLY A 54 7.91 -0.37 7.61
N THR A 55 7.26 -1.47 8.04
CA THR A 55 6.52 -2.36 7.14
C THR A 55 5.27 -1.67 6.64
N ILE A 56 5.08 -1.66 5.31
CA ILE A 56 3.99 -0.91 4.67
C ILE A 56 2.60 -1.49 4.97
N SER A 57 2.50 -2.79 5.19
CA SER A 57 1.24 -3.45 5.51
C SER A 57 1.46 -4.60 6.47
N HIS A 58 0.70 -4.59 7.57
CA HIS A 58 0.68 -5.65 8.55
C HIS A 58 -0.68 -6.35 8.50
N GLN A 59 -0.70 -7.65 8.15
CA GLN A 59 -1.88 -8.56 8.06
C GLN A 59 -3.07 -8.11 7.20
N HIS A 60 -3.02 -6.95 6.56
CA HIS A 60 -4.11 -6.44 5.71
C HIS A 60 -3.92 -6.78 4.22
N GLY A 61 -2.80 -7.41 3.87
CA GLY A 61 -2.41 -7.64 2.48
C GLY A 61 -1.88 -6.38 1.80
N VAL A 62 -1.31 -6.56 0.63
CA VAL A 62 -0.69 -5.46 -0.14
C VAL A 62 -1.70 -4.78 -1.04
N GLY A 63 -2.45 -5.56 -1.82
CA GLY A 63 -3.47 -5.04 -2.74
C GLY A 63 -2.88 -4.13 -3.81
N LEU A 64 -3.65 -3.10 -4.16
CA LEU A 64 -3.24 -2.01 -5.06
C LEU A 64 -2.56 -0.87 -4.29
N ASP A 65 -3.08 -0.54 -3.12
CA ASP A 65 -2.68 0.66 -2.37
C ASP A 65 -1.24 0.61 -1.87
N HIS A 66 -0.74 -0.58 -1.53
CA HIS A 66 0.59 -0.77 -0.97
C HIS A 66 1.60 -1.32 -1.98
N ALA A 67 1.14 -1.86 -3.11
CA ALA A 67 2.03 -2.42 -4.14
C ALA A 67 3.13 -1.46 -4.62
N PRO A 68 2.90 -0.14 -4.81
CA PRO A 68 3.93 0.81 -5.21
C PRO A 68 5.09 0.95 -4.21
N TYR A 69 4.87 0.57 -2.95
CA TYR A 69 5.86 0.72 -1.87
C TYR A 69 6.55 -0.59 -1.50
N LEU A 70 6.12 -1.72 -2.10
CA LEU A 70 6.61 -3.04 -1.72
C LEU A 70 8.09 -3.23 -2.05
N GLU A 71 8.57 -2.67 -3.16
CA GLU A 71 9.98 -2.77 -3.55
C GLU A 71 10.91 -2.09 -2.55
N ALA A 72 10.50 -0.97 -1.95
CA ALA A 72 11.28 -0.30 -0.91
C ALA A 72 11.51 -1.18 0.32
N GLU A 73 10.58 -2.10 0.62
CA GLU A 73 10.67 -3.05 1.73
C GLU A 73 11.39 -4.35 1.34
N LYS A 74 11.07 -4.91 0.17
CA LYS A 74 11.56 -6.24 -0.26
C LYS A 74 12.84 -6.19 -1.08
N GLY A 75 13.21 -5.01 -1.58
CA GLY A 75 14.30 -4.83 -2.54
C GLY A 75 13.97 -5.39 -3.93
N HIS A 76 14.75 -4.97 -4.91
CA HIS A 76 14.55 -5.36 -6.31
C HIS A 76 14.58 -6.89 -6.51
N LEU A 77 15.56 -7.57 -5.90
CA LEU A 77 15.66 -9.03 -5.97
C LEU A 77 14.44 -9.73 -5.36
N GLY A 78 13.90 -9.20 -4.25
CA GLY A 78 12.69 -9.73 -3.63
C GLY A 78 11.48 -9.65 -4.57
N ILE A 79 11.33 -8.54 -5.29
CA ILE A 79 10.28 -8.36 -6.29
C ILE A 79 10.48 -9.32 -7.48
N ASP A 80 11.71 -9.51 -7.95
CA ASP A 80 12.02 -10.47 -9.03
C ASP A 80 11.67 -11.90 -8.65
N VAL A 81 11.99 -12.32 -7.44
CA VAL A 81 11.61 -13.65 -6.92
C VAL A 81 10.10 -13.83 -6.89
N LEU A 82 9.37 -12.84 -6.35
CA LEU A 82 7.91 -12.87 -6.33
C LEU A 82 7.32 -12.94 -7.75
N ASN A 83 7.84 -12.17 -8.69
CA ASN A 83 7.42 -12.21 -10.09
C ASN A 83 7.68 -13.58 -10.72
N ALA A 84 8.85 -14.18 -10.47
CA ALA A 84 9.18 -15.51 -10.99
C ALA A 84 8.23 -16.59 -10.47
N VAL A 85 7.92 -16.56 -9.16
CA VAL A 85 6.93 -17.47 -8.55
C VAL A 85 5.55 -17.27 -9.18
N CYS A 86 5.07 -16.03 -9.28
CA CYS A 86 3.77 -15.75 -9.91
C CYS A 86 3.71 -16.26 -11.34
N LYS A 87 4.72 -15.99 -12.17
CA LYS A 87 4.77 -16.46 -13.56
C LYS A 87 4.81 -17.99 -13.67
N THR A 88 5.46 -18.67 -12.73
CA THR A 88 5.55 -20.14 -12.72
C THR A 88 4.21 -20.77 -12.37
N LEU A 89 3.52 -20.24 -11.37
CA LEU A 89 2.25 -20.80 -10.88
C LEU A 89 1.04 -20.33 -11.71
N ASP A 90 1.11 -19.13 -12.27
CA ASP A 90 0.05 -18.54 -13.09
C ASP A 90 0.61 -17.94 -14.38
N PRO A 91 1.04 -18.80 -15.32
CA PRO A 91 1.63 -18.34 -16.58
C PRO A 91 0.68 -17.51 -17.45
N LYS A 92 -0.63 -17.61 -17.21
CA LYS A 92 -1.66 -16.85 -17.93
C LYS A 92 -2.03 -15.53 -17.26
N GLY A 93 -1.57 -15.28 -16.02
CA GLY A 93 -1.85 -14.06 -15.28
C GLY A 93 -3.32 -13.85 -14.94
N ILE A 94 -4.06 -14.92 -14.66
CA ILE A 94 -5.51 -14.87 -14.37
C ILE A 94 -5.83 -14.80 -12.88
N LEU A 95 -4.86 -15.14 -12.01
CA LEU A 95 -5.05 -15.12 -10.56
C LEU A 95 -4.83 -13.72 -10.02
N ASN A 96 -5.90 -13.09 -9.54
CA ASN A 96 -5.88 -11.79 -8.88
C ASN A 96 -5.01 -10.73 -9.62
N PRO A 97 -5.28 -10.45 -10.91
CA PRO A 97 -4.43 -9.61 -11.74
C PRO A 97 -4.29 -8.19 -11.18
N GLY A 98 -3.11 -7.59 -11.35
CA GLY A 98 -2.82 -6.21 -10.93
C GLY A 98 -2.73 -5.97 -9.43
N LYS A 99 -2.72 -7.03 -8.61
CA LYS A 99 -2.53 -6.95 -7.16
C LYS A 99 -1.15 -7.42 -6.77
N LEU A 100 -0.67 -7.01 -5.61
CA LEU A 100 0.61 -7.37 -5.00
C LEU A 100 1.83 -6.80 -5.76
N LEU A 101 1.95 -7.08 -7.03
CA LEU A 101 3.07 -6.67 -7.87
C LEU A 101 2.58 -5.67 -8.92
N THR A 102 3.25 -4.54 -9.00
CA THR A 102 3.09 -3.61 -10.12
C THR A 102 3.80 -4.22 -11.32
N THR A 103 3.07 -4.62 -12.34
CA THR A 103 3.67 -4.97 -13.63
C THR A 103 4.40 -3.74 -14.17
N THR A 104 5.73 -3.83 -14.27
CA THR A 104 6.52 -2.83 -15.00
C THR A 104 5.96 -2.75 -16.43
N GLY A 105 5.17 -1.73 -16.71
CA GLY A 105 4.57 -1.50 -18.03
C GLY A 105 3.05 -1.36 -18.08
N SER A 106 2.33 -1.59 -17.00
CA SER A 106 0.89 -1.29 -16.95
C SER A 106 0.68 0.12 -16.37
N THR A 107 0.69 1.11 -17.24
CA THR A 107 -0.04 2.35 -16.96
C THR A 107 -1.52 1.98 -16.85
N TYR A 108 -2.03 1.85 -15.64
CA TYR A 108 -3.48 1.90 -15.43
C TYR A 108 -3.96 3.26 -15.92
N GLN A 109 -4.49 3.30 -17.14
CA GLN A 109 -5.41 4.34 -17.54
C GLN A 109 -6.74 3.96 -16.89
N GLU A 110 -7.12 4.71 -15.87
CA GLU A 110 -8.49 4.67 -15.34
C GLU A 110 -9.46 5.09 -16.47
N PRO A 111 -10.66 4.46 -16.52
CA PRO A 111 -11.71 4.88 -17.44
C PRO A 111 -12.23 6.28 -17.12
#